data_99dc0893f61da5d3d3c313ab829dfca6
#
_entry.id   99dc0893f61da5d3d3c313ab829dfca6
#
_cell.length_a   1.000
_cell.length_b   1.000
_cell.length_c   1.000
_cell.angle_alpha   90.00
_cell.angle_beta   90.00
_cell.angle_gamma   90.00
#
_symmetry.space_group_name_H-M   'P 1'
#
loop_
_entity.id
_entity.type
_entity.pdbx_description
1 polymer ?
#
loop_
_entity_poly.entity_id
_entity_poly.type
_entity_poly.pdbx_seq_one_letter_code
_entity_poly.pdbx_strand_id
1 'polypeptide(L)'
;MTVARYGRTDTVSIAVLDCLWYGVFGPQLVQLVLVRDRHSGPMLALITTDLAVTDADLVARYATRWAIEVTFFDTRQTLGVGQARNRTAQAVNRTWAFGMYIYTIVVLWYALHGHRSGIVTDRRIHAPWYLSKTDPSFADMLTALRRTLIAARFMGSRPAQPTNAEIRQVQRAWALAAA
;
A
#
# COMPACT_ATOMS: atom_id res chain seq x y z
N MET A 1 23.70 -13.04 1.13
CA MET A 1 22.53 -13.49 1.88
C MET A 1 21.27 -13.18 1.11
N THR A 2 20.25 -14.04 1.22
CA THR A 2 18.94 -13.86 0.56
C THR A 2 17.95 -13.28 1.56
N VAL A 3 17.28 -12.19 1.20
CA VAL A 3 16.33 -11.50 2.08
C VAL A 3 15.02 -11.20 1.36
N ALA A 4 13.91 -11.28 2.07
CA ALA A 4 12.61 -10.84 1.58
C ALA A 4 12.46 -9.34 1.81
N ARG A 5 12.27 -8.54 0.72
CA ARG A 5 12.02 -7.10 0.82
C ARG A 5 11.19 -6.58 -0.35
N TYR A 6 10.34 -5.62 -0.09
CA TYR A 6 9.50 -4.97 -1.10
C TYR A 6 8.68 -5.96 -1.96
N GLY A 7 8.16 -7.04 -1.33
CA GLY A 7 7.35 -8.06 -2.01
C GLY A 7 8.11 -9.04 -2.89
N ARG A 8 9.45 -9.06 -2.86
CA ARG A 8 10.30 -9.97 -3.63
C ARG A 8 11.48 -10.46 -2.80
N THR A 9 12.16 -11.47 -3.31
CA THR A 9 13.36 -12.04 -2.69
C THR A 9 14.59 -11.53 -3.44
N ASP A 10 15.46 -10.82 -2.73
CA ASP A 10 16.68 -10.23 -3.29
C ASP A 10 17.93 -10.85 -2.62
N THR A 11 19.05 -10.88 -3.34
CA THR A 11 20.35 -11.25 -2.78
C THR A 11 21.15 -9.99 -2.48
N VAL A 12 21.53 -9.83 -1.21
CA VAL A 12 22.29 -8.69 -0.71
C VAL A 12 23.60 -9.14 -0.04
N SER A 13 24.60 -8.28 -0.03
CA SER A 13 25.80 -8.44 0.79
C SER A 13 25.57 -7.73 2.11
N ILE A 14 25.89 -8.38 3.22
CA ILE A 14 25.79 -7.78 4.55
C ILE A 14 27.14 -7.86 5.27
N ALA A 15 27.39 -6.87 6.13
CA ALA A 15 28.45 -6.90 7.15
C ALA A 15 27.82 -6.53 8.48
N VAL A 16 28.17 -7.30 9.51
CA VAL A 16 27.62 -7.17 10.86
C VAL A 16 28.73 -6.79 11.81
N LEU A 17 28.48 -5.81 12.66
CA LEU A 17 29.43 -5.29 13.64
C LEU A 17 28.69 -5.02 14.96
N ASP A 18 29.23 -5.58 16.04
CA ASP A 18 28.77 -5.20 17.39
C ASP A 18 29.57 -3.98 17.83
N CYS A 19 28.87 -2.93 18.25
CA CYS A 19 29.49 -1.67 18.63
C CYS A 19 28.75 -0.95 19.76
N LEU A 20 29.42 0.06 20.31
CA LEU A 20 28.81 1.00 21.24
C LEU A 20 28.58 2.32 20.55
N TRP A 21 27.33 2.75 20.52
CA TRP A 21 27.00 4.12 20.11
C TRP A 21 26.69 4.96 21.34
N TYR A 22 27.76 5.31 22.07
CA TYR A 22 27.68 5.87 23.40
C TYR A 22 26.82 7.14 23.48
N GLY A 23 26.91 8.02 22.47
CA GLY A 23 26.16 9.27 22.42
C GLY A 23 24.64 9.12 22.29
N VAL A 24 24.13 7.94 21.89
CA VAL A 24 22.70 7.66 21.70
C VAL A 24 22.19 6.59 22.67
N PHE A 25 22.93 5.49 22.81
CA PHE A 25 22.51 4.32 23.58
C PHE A 25 23.33 4.12 24.87
N GLY A 26 24.27 5.04 25.20
CA GLY A 26 25.15 4.92 26.36
C GLY A 26 26.02 3.65 26.28
N PRO A 27 26.16 2.90 27.40
CA PRO A 27 26.97 1.68 27.42
C PRO A 27 26.27 0.43 26.83
N GLN A 28 25.08 0.60 26.25
CA GLN A 28 24.34 -0.51 25.65
C GLN A 28 25.01 -0.95 24.35
N LEU A 29 25.26 -2.27 24.26
CA LEU A 29 25.73 -2.87 23.03
C LEU A 29 24.63 -2.80 21.97
N VAL A 30 24.99 -2.41 20.75
CA VAL A 30 24.12 -2.41 19.59
C VAL A 30 24.78 -3.14 18.44
N GLN A 31 23.95 -3.76 17.61
CA GLN A 31 24.42 -4.40 16.39
C GLN A 31 24.18 -3.46 15.20
N LEU A 32 25.22 -3.21 14.43
CA LEU A 32 25.20 -2.47 13.17
C LEU A 32 25.22 -3.46 12.01
N VAL A 33 24.19 -3.45 11.18
CA VAL A 33 24.06 -4.26 9.97
C VAL A 33 24.18 -3.37 8.74
N LEU A 34 25.25 -3.50 8.00
CA LEU A 34 25.47 -2.81 6.74
C LEU A 34 24.98 -3.67 5.59
N VAL A 35 24.04 -3.17 4.82
CA VAL A 35 23.42 -3.89 3.71
C VAL A 35 23.77 -3.21 2.39
N ARG A 36 24.33 -3.96 1.46
CA ARG A 36 24.67 -3.49 0.10
C ARG A 36 23.93 -4.34 -0.93
N ASP A 37 23.23 -3.68 -1.84
CA ASP A 37 22.66 -4.32 -3.02
C ASP A 37 23.76 -4.74 -4.00
N ARG A 38 23.57 -5.90 -4.66
CA ARG A 38 24.53 -6.39 -5.68
C ARG A 38 24.64 -5.48 -6.91
N HIS A 39 23.60 -4.73 -7.23
CA HIS A 39 23.48 -3.95 -8.48
C HIS A 39 23.66 -2.45 -8.29
N SER A 40 24.50 -2.02 -7.32
CA SER A 40 24.89 -0.62 -7.09
C SER A 40 23.78 0.29 -6.54
N GLY A 41 23.27 -0.02 -5.36
CA GLY A 41 22.51 0.94 -4.55
C GLY A 41 23.38 1.58 -3.45
N PRO A 42 22.91 2.65 -2.81
CA PRO A 42 23.52 3.16 -1.61
C PRO A 42 23.58 2.07 -0.52
N MET A 43 24.65 2.09 0.27
CA MET A 43 24.75 1.20 1.43
C MET A 43 23.73 1.62 2.49
N LEU A 44 22.90 0.69 2.94
CA LEU A 44 21.96 0.90 4.03
C LEU A 44 22.62 0.45 5.34
N ALA A 45 22.60 1.30 6.35
CA ALA A 45 23.06 1.00 7.70
C ALA A 45 21.85 0.86 8.63
N LEU A 46 21.68 -0.28 9.22
CA LEU A 46 20.64 -0.58 10.21
C LEU A 46 21.26 -0.80 11.57
N ILE A 47 20.63 -0.29 12.61
CA ILE A 47 21.07 -0.48 13.98
C ILE A 47 19.94 -1.12 14.76
N THR A 48 20.27 -2.13 15.57
CA THR A 48 19.32 -2.77 16.48
C THR A 48 19.92 -2.91 17.87
N THR A 49 19.06 -2.75 18.88
CA THR A 49 19.33 -3.09 20.28
C THR A 49 18.89 -4.51 20.61
N ASP A 50 18.15 -5.17 19.73
CA ASP A 50 17.74 -6.56 19.82
C ASP A 50 18.83 -7.45 19.17
N LEU A 51 19.75 -7.91 20.00
CA LEU A 51 20.87 -8.75 19.55
C LEU A 51 20.46 -10.18 19.21
N ALA A 52 19.21 -10.57 19.49
CA ALA A 52 18.68 -11.89 19.18
C ALA A 52 18.01 -11.95 17.80
N VAL A 53 17.73 -10.80 17.17
CA VAL A 53 17.11 -10.75 15.84
C VAL A 53 18.09 -11.23 14.78
N THR A 54 17.60 -12.03 13.82
CA THR A 54 18.45 -12.43 12.69
C THR A 54 18.63 -11.25 11.72
N ASP A 55 19.77 -11.21 11.05
CA ASP A 55 20.06 -10.14 10.06
C ASP A 55 19.00 -10.10 8.94
N ALA A 56 18.49 -11.27 8.53
CA ALA A 56 17.43 -11.38 7.55
C ALA A 56 16.12 -10.72 8.02
N ASP A 57 15.74 -11.02 9.27
CA ASP A 57 14.53 -10.45 9.85
C ASP A 57 14.65 -8.95 10.07
N LEU A 58 15.83 -8.48 10.47
CA LEU A 58 16.09 -7.03 10.60
C LEU A 58 15.91 -6.30 9.27
N VAL A 59 16.50 -6.83 8.19
CA VAL A 59 16.35 -6.24 6.84
C VAL A 59 14.90 -6.32 6.36
N ALA A 60 14.21 -7.45 6.59
CA ALA A 60 12.81 -7.61 6.24
C ALA A 60 11.90 -6.63 7.01
N ARG A 61 12.09 -6.48 8.33
CA ARG A 61 11.36 -5.51 9.15
C ARG A 61 11.58 -4.07 8.66
N TYR A 62 12.81 -3.71 8.31
CA TYR A 62 13.09 -2.38 7.75
C TYR A 62 12.36 -2.17 6.42
N ALA A 63 12.33 -3.17 5.54
CA ALA A 63 11.66 -3.08 4.26
C ALA A 63 10.14 -2.85 4.41
N THR A 64 9.51 -3.42 5.45
CA THR A 64 8.07 -3.19 5.73
C THR A 64 7.75 -1.75 6.11
N ARG A 65 8.73 -0.96 6.61
CA ARG A 65 8.56 0.46 6.92
C ARG A 65 8.08 1.28 5.71
N TRP A 66 8.51 0.89 4.50
CA TRP A 66 8.08 1.57 3.27
C TRP A 66 6.57 1.55 3.06
N ALA A 67 5.87 0.56 3.62
CA ALA A 67 4.42 0.50 3.56
C ALA A 67 3.74 1.72 4.19
N ILE A 68 4.37 2.36 5.18
CA ILE A 68 3.89 3.59 5.81
C ILE A 68 3.89 4.75 4.80
N GLU A 69 4.99 4.90 4.06
CA GLU A 69 5.12 5.95 3.04
C GLU A 69 4.12 5.76 1.89
N VAL A 70 3.95 4.51 1.45
CA VAL A 70 2.93 4.14 0.45
C VAL A 70 1.52 4.45 0.96
N THR A 71 1.22 4.14 2.22
CA THR A 71 -0.08 4.45 2.84
C THR A 71 -0.36 5.96 2.85
N PHE A 72 0.63 6.77 3.23
CA PHE A 72 0.51 8.23 3.17
C PHE A 72 0.33 8.74 1.74
N PHE A 73 1.09 8.20 0.79
CA PHE A 73 0.96 8.55 -0.61
C PHE A 73 -0.45 8.24 -1.13
N ASP A 74 -0.92 7.01 -0.94
CA ASP A 74 -2.24 6.57 -1.42
C ASP A 74 -3.38 7.33 -0.75
N THR A 75 -3.31 7.58 0.56
CA THR A 75 -4.30 8.37 1.28
C THR A 75 -4.36 9.80 0.73
N ARG A 76 -3.20 10.39 0.44
CA ARG A 76 -3.12 11.75 -0.07
C ARG A 76 -3.54 11.85 -1.54
N GLN A 77 -3.05 10.96 -2.40
CA GLN A 77 -3.23 11.06 -3.85
C GLN A 77 -4.48 10.30 -4.32
N THR A 78 -4.66 9.05 -3.88
CA THR A 78 -5.74 8.18 -4.37
C THR A 78 -7.08 8.48 -3.68
N LEU A 79 -7.07 8.75 -2.37
CA LEU A 79 -8.26 9.15 -1.62
C LEU A 79 -8.49 10.67 -1.61
N GLY A 80 -7.53 11.47 -2.06
CA GLY A 80 -7.67 12.90 -2.21
C GLY A 80 -7.69 13.70 -0.89
N VAL A 81 -7.21 13.13 0.21
CA VAL A 81 -7.15 13.82 1.51
C VAL A 81 -6.36 15.13 1.43
N GLY A 82 -5.31 15.17 0.60
CA GLY A 82 -4.51 16.38 0.37
C GLY A 82 -5.25 17.47 -0.43
N GLN A 83 -6.38 17.15 -1.04
CA GLN A 83 -7.21 18.10 -1.83
C GLN A 83 -8.38 18.68 -1.02
N ALA A 84 -8.55 18.22 0.21
CA ALA A 84 -9.64 18.69 1.07
C ALA A 84 -9.45 20.18 1.42
N ARG A 85 -10.44 21.02 1.04
CA ARG A 85 -10.43 22.47 1.30
C ARG A 85 -10.96 22.79 2.68
N ASN A 86 -10.51 22.09 3.70
CA ASN A 86 -10.92 22.31 5.07
C ASN A 86 -10.24 23.56 5.66
N ARG A 87 -11.02 24.39 6.35
CA ARG A 87 -10.55 25.68 6.91
C ARG A 87 -10.37 25.65 8.42
N THR A 88 -10.96 24.68 9.12
CA THR A 88 -10.84 24.57 10.59
C THR A 88 -9.84 23.49 10.97
N ALA A 89 -9.07 23.71 12.03
CA ALA A 89 -8.09 22.74 12.53
C ALA A 89 -8.73 21.36 12.82
N GLN A 90 -9.94 21.37 13.39
CA GLN A 90 -10.67 20.14 13.68
C GLN A 90 -11.05 19.37 12.41
N ALA A 91 -11.49 20.05 11.35
CA ALA A 91 -11.82 19.42 10.08
C ALA A 91 -10.57 18.85 9.40
N VAL A 92 -9.44 19.56 9.44
CA VAL A 92 -8.16 19.10 8.92
C VAL A 92 -7.73 17.80 9.62
N ASN A 93 -7.73 17.79 10.96
CA ASN A 93 -7.35 16.61 11.75
C ASN A 93 -8.26 15.41 11.47
N ARG A 94 -9.57 15.62 11.39
CA ARG A 94 -10.53 14.56 11.09
C ARG A 94 -10.40 14.01 9.68
N THR A 95 -10.06 14.84 8.72
CA THR A 95 -9.89 14.42 7.32
C THR A 95 -8.78 13.40 7.17
N TRP A 96 -7.64 13.61 7.82
CA TRP A 96 -6.53 12.65 7.81
C TRP A 96 -6.92 11.32 8.47
N ALA A 97 -7.47 11.39 9.68
CA ALA A 97 -7.91 10.19 10.40
C ALA A 97 -8.93 9.40 9.58
N PHE A 98 -9.93 10.09 9.00
CA PHE A 98 -10.94 9.47 8.16
C PHE A 98 -10.34 8.82 6.92
N GLY A 99 -9.39 9.49 6.25
CA GLY A 99 -8.67 8.92 5.10
C GLY A 99 -7.93 7.63 5.45
N MET A 100 -7.26 7.58 6.61
CA MET A 100 -6.58 6.36 7.08
C MET A 100 -7.57 5.23 7.39
N TYR A 101 -8.73 5.54 7.98
CA TYR A 101 -9.78 4.53 8.19
C TYR A 101 -10.28 3.96 6.86
N ILE A 102 -10.56 4.81 5.88
CA ILE A 102 -11.00 4.36 4.55
C ILE A 102 -9.93 3.50 3.89
N TYR A 103 -8.66 3.92 3.94
CA TYR A 103 -7.53 3.12 3.44
C TYR A 103 -7.53 1.72 4.07
N THR A 104 -7.59 1.65 5.40
CA THR A 104 -7.60 0.38 6.14
C THR A 104 -8.78 -0.49 5.76
N ILE A 105 -9.99 0.08 5.67
CA ILE A 105 -11.21 -0.65 5.29
C ILE A 105 -11.06 -1.24 3.88
N VAL A 106 -10.54 -0.48 2.92
CA VAL A 106 -10.35 -0.95 1.53
C VAL A 106 -9.36 -2.11 1.49
N VAL A 107 -8.22 -1.99 2.18
CA VAL A 107 -7.19 -3.03 2.22
C VAL A 107 -7.73 -4.30 2.90
N LEU A 108 -8.39 -4.17 4.04
CA LEU A 108 -8.99 -5.32 4.75
C LEU A 108 -10.09 -5.98 3.93
N TRP A 109 -11.00 -5.20 3.35
CA TRP A 109 -12.03 -5.74 2.48
C TRP A 109 -11.42 -6.50 1.29
N TYR A 110 -10.38 -5.93 0.67
CA TYR A 110 -9.71 -6.57 -0.45
C TYR A 110 -9.05 -7.88 -0.05
N ALA A 111 -8.34 -7.90 1.08
CA ALA A 111 -7.68 -9.10 1.60
C ALA A 111 -8.67 -10.23 1.94
N LEU A 112 -9.84 -9.88 2.48
CA LEU A 112 -10.84 -10.85 2.95
C LEU A 112 -11.81 -11.29 1.84
N HIS A 113 -12.19 -10.40 0.92
CA HIS A 113 -13.31 -10.63 0.00
C HIS A 113 -13.04 -10.18 -1.44
N GLY A 114 -12.15 -9.23 -1.65
CA GLY A 114 -11.97 -8.58 -2.95
C GLY A 114 -10.90 -9.20 -3.83
N HIS A 115 -10.07 -10.07 -3.28
CA HIS A 115 -8.95 -10.65 -4.02
C HIS A 115 -9.46 -11.56 -5.16
N ARG A 116 -9.12 -11.18 -6.41
CA ARG A 116 -9.41 -11.94 -7.61
C ARG A 116 -8.16 -12.00 -8.49
N SER A 117 -7.85 -13.16 -9.04
CA SER A 117 -6.66 -13.39 -9.90
C SER A 117 -6.61 -12.53 -11.16
N GLY A 118 -7.74 -12.00 -11.64
CA GLY A 118 -7.83 -11.21 -12.88
C GLY A 118 -7.67 -9.69 -12.72
N ILE A 119 -7.61 -9.14 -11.49
CA ILE A 119 -7.65 -7.68 -11.26
C ILE A 119 -6.48 -6.95 -11.94
N VAL A 120 -5.27 -7.50 -11.87
CA VAL A 120 -4.08 -6.91 -12.51
C VAL A 120 -4.16 -7.00 -14.02
N THR A 121 -4.70 -8.12 -14.56
CA THR A 121 -4.90 -8.32 -15.99
C THR A 121 -5.92 -7.32 -16.54
N ASP A 122 -7.05 -7.13 -15.86
CA ASP A 122 -8.05 -6.13 -16.23
C ASP A 122 -7.46 -4.72 -16.26
N ARG A 123 -6.60 -4.38 -15.28
CA ARG A 123 -5.92 -3.08 -15.26
C ARG A 123 -4.96 -2.90 -16.43
N ARG A 124 -4.23 -3.95 -16.83
CA ARG A 124 -3.33 -3.89 -18.00
C ARG A 124 -4.07 -3.61 -19.30
N ILE A 125 -5.28 -4.14 -19.48
CA ILE A 125 -6.13 -3.88 -20.66
C ILE A 125 -6.45 -2.38 -20.77
N HIS A 126 -6.73 -1.71 -19.65
CA HIS A 126 -7.10 -0.30 -19.61
C HIS A 126 -5.89 0.65 -19.48
N ALA A 127 -4.73 0.13 -19.10
CA ALA A 127 -3.50 0.89 -18.89
C ALA A 127 -2.29 0.11 -19.44
N PRO A 128 -2.12 0.06 -20.76
CA PRO A 128 -1.10 -0.81 -21.40
C PRO A 128 0.34 -0.44 -21.05
N TRP A 129 0.60 0.74 -20.49
CA TRP A 129 1.93 1.13 -19.98
C TRP A 129 2.34 0.40 -18.70
N TYR A 130 1.41 -0.32 -18.02
CA TYR A 130 1.70 -1.12 -16.82
C TYR A 130 2.02 -2.59 -17.13
N LEU A 131 2.74 -2.88 -18.21
CA LEU A 131 3.03 -4.24 -18.65
C LEU A 131 3.75 -5.11 -17.60
N SER A 132 4.60 -4.51 -16.77
CA SER A 132 5.38 -5.21 -15.73
C SER A 132 4.67 -5.35 -14.39
N LYS A 133 3.45 -4.84 -14.25
CA LYS A 133 2.72 -4.89 -12.99
C LYS A 133 2.27 -6.32 -12.68
N THR A 134 2.70 -6.87 -11.56
CA THR A 134 2.35 -8.21 -11.07
C THR A 134 1.35 -8.17 -9.92
N ASP A 135 1.44 -7.14 -9.09
CA ASP A 135 0.68 -7.04 -7.85
C ASP A 135 -0.35 -5.90 -7.89
N PRO A 136 -1.51 -6.06 -7.24
CA PRO A 136 -2.53 -5.02 -7.19
C PRO A 136 -2.05 -3.83 -6.36
N SER A 137 -2.27 -2.62 -6.86
CA SER A 137 -2.09 -1.38 -6.10
C SER A 137 -3.34 -1.05 -5.30
N PHE A 138 -3.23 -0.10 -4.37
CA PHE A 138 -4.39 0.41 -3.63
C PHE A 138 -5.49 0.96 -4.57
N ALA A 139 -5.13 1.60 -5.67
CA ALA A 139 -6.09 2.07 -6.66
C ALA A 139 -6.88 0.92 -7.31
N ASP A 140 -6.25 -0.25 -7.52
CA ASP A 140 -6.95 -1.43 -8.04
C ASP A 140 -7.91 -2.01 -6.99
N MET A 141 -7.48 -2.06 -5.72
CA MET A 141 -8.32 -2.50 -4.60
C MET A 141 -9.55 -1.60 -4.45
N LEU A 142 -9.36 -0.29 -4.51
CA LEU A 142 -10.43 0.70 -4.44
C LEU A 142 -11.39 0.58 -5.63
N THR A 143 -10.87 0.36 -6.83
CA THR A 143 -11.68 0.13 -8.04
C THR A 143 -12.52 -1.15 -7.91
N ALA A 144 -11.93 -2.23 -7.40
CA ALA A 144 -12.64 -3.48 -7.13
C ALA A 144 -13.79 -3.28 -6.14
N LEU A 145 -13.54 -2.56 -5.03
CA LEU A 145 -14.56 -2.22 -4.04
C LEU A 145 -15.69 -1.38 -4.65
N ARG A 146 -15.36 -0.34 -5.41
CA ARG A 146 -16.34 0.52 -6.10
C ARG A 146 -17.24 -0.32 -7.02
N ARG A 147 -16.66 -1.21 -7.84
CA ARG A 147 -17.41 -2.10 -8.72
C ARG A 147 -18.35 -3.04 -7.94
N THR A 148 -17.89 -3.59 -6.82
CA THR A 148 -18.72 -4.44 -5.96
C THR A 148 -19.89 -3.67 -5.36
N LEU A 149 -19.65 -2.46 -4.86
CA LEU A 149 -20.71 -1.61 -4.31
C LEU A 149 -21.73 -1.19 -5.38
N ILE A 150 -21.27 -0.88 -6.59
CA ILE A 150 -22.15 -0.56 -7.72
C ILE A 150 -23.01 -1.80 -8.08
N ALA A 151 -22.39 -2.97 -8.19
CA ALA A 151 -23.12 -4.21 -8.46
C ALA A 151 -24.16 -4.52 -7.39
N ALA A 152 -23.79 -4.40 -6.11
CA ALA A 152 -24.72 -4.62 -5.00
C ALA A 152 -25.89 -3.63 -5.02
N ARG A 153 -25.64 -2.36 -5.33
CA ARG A 153 -26.68 -1.31 -5.36
C ARG A 153 -27.65 -1.45 -6.53
N PHE A 154 -27.16 -1.81 -7.72
CA PHE A 154 -27.96 -1.76 -8.96
C PHE A 154 -28.38 -3.14 -9.48
N MET A 155 -27.72 -4.23 -9.05
CA MET A 155 -28.03 -5.59 -9.49
C MET A 155 -28.75 -6.42 -8.43
N GLY A 156 -28.80 -5.98 -7.19
CA GLY A 156 -29.45 -6.70 -6.08
C GLY A 156 -30.98 -6.63 -6.09
N SER A 157 -31.56 -5.63 -6.77
CA SER A 157 -33.01 -5.50 -6.98
C SER A 157 -33.25 -5.57 -8.47
N ARG A 158 -33.87 -6.63 -8.97
CA ARG A 158 -34.34 -6.69 -10.36
C ARG A 158 -35.68 -5.94 -10.48
N PRO A 159 -35.70 -4.67 -10.93
CA PRO A 159 -36.92 -4.14 -11.52
C PRO A 159 -37.18 -4.91 -12.82
N ALA A 160 -38.44 -5.17 -13.13
CA ALA A 160 -38.80 -5.93 -14.32
C ALA A 160 -38.27 -5.35 -15.64
N GLN A 161 -38.04 -4.02 -15.67
CA GLN A 161 -37.30 -3.33 -16.75
C GLN A 161 -36.61 -2.09 -16.16
N PRO A 162 -35.27 -1.91 -16.32
CA PRO A 162 -34.59 -0.72 -15.86
C PRO A 162 -34.99 0.49 -16.71
N THR A 163 -35.23 1.62 -16.07
CA THR A 163 -35.49 2.88 -16.74
C THR A 163 -34.22 3.43 -17.41
N ASN A 164 -34.38 4.24 -18.45
CA ASN A 164 -33.25 4.91 -19.11
C ASN A 164 -32.44 5.81 -18.14
N ALA A 165 -33.05 6.31 -17.08
CA ALA A 165 -32.36 7.10 -16.04
C ALA A 165 -31.44 6.20 -15.19
N GLU A 166 -31.91 5.03 -14.79
CA GLU A 166 -31.11 4.04 -14.05
C GLU A 166 -29.94 3.52 -14.89
N ILE A 167 -30.18 3.20 -16.17
CA ILE A 167 -29.10 2.81 -17.11
C ILE A 167 -28.02 3.89 -17.18
N ARG A 168 -28.39 5.16 -17.36
CA ARG A 168 -27.41 6.27 -17.38
C ARG A 168 -26.71 6.43 -16.05
N GLN A 169 -27.35 6.20 -14.93
CA GLN A 169 -26.75 6.28 -13.60
C GLN A 169 -25.72 5.17 -13.39
N VAL A 170 -26.02 3.95 -13.80
CA VAL A 170 -25.09 2.81 -13.77
C VAL A 170 -23.88 3.09 -14.66
N GLN A 171 -24.09 3.55 -15.90
CA GLN A 171 -23.02 3.88 -16.84
C GLN A 171 -22.08 4.97 -16.27
N ARG A 172 -22.62 6.02 -15.65
CA ARG A 172 -21.81 7.06 -15.00
C ARG A 172 -21.02 6.51 -13.82
N ALA A 173 -21.65 5.66 -12.98
CA ALA A 173 -21.00 5.06 -11.85
C ALA A 173 -19.85 4.14 -12.29
N TRP A 174 -20.03 3.35 -13.35
CA TRP A 174 -18.98 2.53 -13.94
C TRP A 174 -17.84 3.36 -14.54
N ALA A 175 -18.15 4.43 -15.25
CA ALA A 175 -17.13 5.34 -15.80
C ALA A 175 -16.26 5.94 -14.68
N LEU A 176 -16.87 6.38 -13.57
CA LEU A 176 -16.15 6.87 -12.40
C LEU A 176 -15.33 5.79 -11.67
N ALA A 177 -15.77 4.52 -11.72
CA ALA A 177 -15.04 3.41 -11.11
C ALA A 177 -13.89 2.90 -12.00
N ALA A 178 -13.88 3.24 -13.29
CA ALA A 178 -12.83 2.85 -14.23
C ALA A 178 -11.72 3.93 -14.35
N ALA A 179 -11.98 5.16 -13.91
CA ALA A 179 -11.00 6.24 -13.85
C ALA A 179 -10.09 6.11 -12.64
#